data_8d9624bf0d403cb3b296f75bbfc3ba01
#
_entry.id   8d9624bf0d403cb3b296f75bbfc3ba01
#
_cell.length_a   1.000
_cell.length_b   1.000
_cell.length_c   1.000
_cell.angle_alpha   90.00
_cell.angle_beta   90.00
_cell.angle_gamma   90.00
#
_symmetry.space_group_name_H-M   'P 1'
#
loop_
_entity.id
_entity.type
_entity.pdbx_description
1 polymer ?
#
loop_
_entity_poly.entity_id
_entity_poly.type
_entity_poly.pdbx_seq_one_letter_code
_entity_poly.pdbx_strand_id
1 'polypeptide(L)'
;MQTLIHRGMAALHQDDFAGLYTLWSGTSALDHLQEADLALLMQRCDARIQAAPGDAGPWWVKCLIYLDRSAHFNSNREQALRTVADWAGRAIGLAPDKAEAHRLLGSAHYWLDEHAAAIGAYRNAQALQPQVDLQVRLFEMESLPAGQSPQLLQLDFRDGNACHYYGAGVSIGKWKRAGLDPADAGYVDAVQFALYEHCTTLFRQGLELGDAATCNTDTHTFAMCCNNLGILYMDRGLYAQARAILEEGLRHSQFQFLYQNLREAYRHQGMRAEAADLALTLMMDYELDTPLFLDCAQAACSHLNRVGRHADVLEIAEAAQEAFEALPDDAQADPELLRMYALVQAHHRLTAARALGRLQPQQVDTALSRAAAEANPHDLDTLFVHASALGEAREYPAAVDAYTTLIAQAAQQQDAQALKRARHGRGYLLLYYLPDAKAALQDFLAVQRDGTDDFYTYYYQANCHYVLKDYRSALPACDAARALLDDAMLQADPGSAAQLYMMEANCHMNLGAYPASLAAFERSLALHERADVRESYELARQLAAKPKKRLFGLFS
;
A
#
# COMPACT_ATOMS: atom_id res chain seq x y z
N MET A 1 -13.97 -14.53 -17.01
CA MET A 1 -13.73 -15.94 -16.70
C MET A 1 -14.95 -16.83 -16.92
N GLN A 2 -16.07 -16.68 -16.23
CA GLN A 2 -17.27 -17.53 -16.44
C GLN A 2 -17.72 -17.61 -17.90
N THR A 3 -17.67 -16.51 -18.66
CA THR A 3 -18.02 -16.50 -20.10
C THR A 3 -17.09 -17.39 -20.91
N LEU A 4 -15.79 -17.41 -20.61
CA LEU A 4 -14.81 -18.24 -21.32
C LEU A 4 -15.02 -19.72 -21.02
N ILE A 5 -15.29 -20.07 -19.76
CA ILE A 5 -15.66 -21.42 -19.33
C ILE A 5 -16.95 -21.87 -20.04
N HIS A 6 -18.01 -21.06 -20.01
CA HIS A 6 -19.27 -21.36 -20.70
C HIS A 6 -19.10 -21.62 -22.20
N ARG A 7 -18.26 -20.81 -22.86
CA ARG A 7 -17.99 -20.96 -24.30
C ARG A 7 -17.20 -22.22 -24.60
N GLY A 8 -16.20 -22.56 -23.79
CA GLY A 8 -15.47 -23.81 -23.91
C GLY A 8 -16.37 -25.02 -23.69
N MET A 9 -17.25 -24.98 -22.67
CA MET A 9 -18.23 -26.02 -22.45
C MET A 9 -19.25 -26.13 -23.59
N ALA A 10 -19.62 -25.01 -24.22
CA ALA A 10 -20.48 -25.02 -25.42
C ALA A 10 -19.77 -25.68 -26.63
N ALA A 11 -18.49 -25.37 -26.85
CA ALA A 11 -17.66 -26.06 -27.85
C ALA A 11 -17.58 -27.56 -27.60
N LEU A 12 -17.40 -27.97 -26.33
CA LEU A 12 -17.44 -29.40 -25.93
C LEU A 12 -18.78 -30.05 -26.27
N HIS A 13 -19.91 -29.37 -26.05
CA HIS A 13 -21.23 -29.91 -26.39
C HIS A 13 -21.44 -30.06 -27.90
N GLN A 14 -20.70 -29.32 -28.71
CA GLN A 14 -20.72 -29.40 -30.17
C GLN A 14 -19.63 -30.34 -30.73
N ASP A 15 -18.90 -31.02 -29.87
CA ASP A 15 -17.72 -31.85 -30.20
C ASP A 15 -16.59 -31.07 -30.91
N ASP A 16 -16.54 -29.75 -30.73
CA ASP A 16 -15.47 -28.87 -31.25
C ASP A 16 -14.28 -28.80 -30.29
N PHE A 17 -13.49 -29.86 -30.26
CA PHE A 17 -12.32 -29.94 -29.38
C PHE A 17 -11.18 -29.00 -29.80
N ALA A 18 -11.06 -28.72 -31.10
CA ALA A 18 -10.07 -27.76 -31.61
C ALA A 18 -10.42 -26.32 -31.16
N GLY A 19 -11.69 -25.94 -31.28
CA GLY A 19 -12.19 -24.67 -30.76
C GLY A 19 -12.04 -24.55 -29.24
N LEU A 20 -12.35 -25.62 -28.50
CA LEU A 20 -12.14 -25.69 -27.05
C LEU A 20 -10.66 -25.45 -26.68
N TYR A 21 -9.74 -26.13 -27.34
CA TYR A 21 -8.30 -25.97 -27.12
C TYR A 21 -7.87 -24.52 -27.40
N THR A 22 -8.30 -23.95 -28.51
CA THR A 22 -7.97 -22.56 -28.90
C THR A 22 -8.48 -21.54 -27.87
N LEU A 23 -9.68 -21.77 -27.31
CA LEU A 23 -10.26 -20.91 -26.29
C LEU A 23 -9.53 -20.97 -24.95
N TRP A 24 -9.04 -22.13 -24.56
CA TRP A 24 -8.51 -22.34 -23.21
C TRP A 24 -6.97 -22.39 -23.13
N SER A 25 -6.30 -22.63 -24.24
CA SER A 25 -4.84 -22.70 -24.27
C SER A 25 -4.21 -21.35 -23.88
N GLY A 26 -3.37 -21.37 -22.87
CA GLY A 26 -2.70 -20.20 -22.32
C GLY A 26 -3.57 -19.31 -21.43
N THR A 27 -4.81 -19.72 -21.13
CA THR A 27 -5.71 -19.02 -20.19
C THR A 27 -5.76 -19.73 -18.85
N SER A 28 -6.33 -19.06 -17.85
CA SER A 28 -6.59 -19.64 -16.51
C SER A 28 -7.94 -20.40 -16.43
N ALA A 29 -8.57 -20.72 -17.56
CA ALA A 29 -9.89 -21.35 -17.56
C ALA A 29 -9.94 -22.68 -16.78
N LEU A 30 -8.89 -23.50 -16.90
CA LEU A 30 -8.80 -24.79 -16.21
C LEU A 30 -8.70 -24.65 -14.69
N ASP A 31 -8.12 -23.57 -14.18
CA ASP A 31 -7.97 -23.34 -12.73
C ASP A 31 -9.31 -23.14 -12.02
N HIS A 32 -10.33 -22.75 -12.77
CA HIS A 32 -11.67 -22.47 -12.26
C HIS A 32 -12.68 -23.59 -12.48
N LEU A 33 -12.26 -24.73 -13.07
CA LEU A 33 -13.12 -25.91 -13.24
C LEU A 33 -13.14 -26.77 -12.00
N GLN A 34 -14.34 -27.30 -11.71
CA GLN A 34 -14.51 -28.29 -10.64
C GLN A 34 -14.04 -29.68 -11.10
N GLU A 35 -13.77 -30.56 -10.16
CA GLU A 35 -13.36 -31.96 -10.43
C GLU A 35 -14.32 -32.68 -11.37
N ALA A 36 -15.63 -32.48 -11.18
CA ALA A 36 -16.65 -33.10 -12.00
C ALA A 36 -16.58 -32.65 -13.47
N ASP A 37 -16.25 -31.34 -13.70
CA ASP A 37 -16.11 -30.80 -15.06
C ASP A 37 -14.87 -31.39 -15.74
N LEU A 38 -13.75 -31.50 -15.02
CA LEU A 38 -12.51 -32.11 -15.53
C LEU A 38 -12.73 -33.58 -15.89
N ALA A 39 -13.43 -34.35 -15.04
CA ALA A 39 -13.77 -35.75 -15.30
C ALA A 39 -14.67 -35.89 -16.53
N LEU A 40 -15.68 -35.03 -16.69
CA LEU A 40 -16.55 -34.97 -17.85
C LEU A 40 -15.76 -34.66 -19.13
N LEU A 41 -14.85 -33.68 -19.11
CA LEU A 41 -13.97 -33.36 -20.22
C LEU A 41 -13.15 -34.56 -20.68
N MET A 42 -12.49 -35.24 -19.73
CA MET A 42 -11.69 -36.42 -20.02
C MET A 42 -12.54 -37.55 -20.63
N GLN A 43 -13.71 -37.81 -20.06
CA GLN A 43 -14.66 -38.80 -20.58
C GLN A 43 -15.11 -38.49 -22.00
N ARG A 44 -15.43 -37.21 -22.29
CA ARG A 44 -15.83 -36.77 -23.63
C ARG A 44 -14.69 -36.89 -24.64
N CYS A 45 -13.45 -36.53 -24.27
CA CYS A 45 -12.28 -36.78 -25.10
C CYS A 45 -12.12 -38.27 -25.44
N ASP A 46 -12.21 -39.15 -24.46
CA ASP A 46 -12.08 -40.59 -24.68
C ASP A 46 -13.19 -41.16 -25.58
N ALA A 47 -14.43 -40.73 -25.39
CA ALA A 47 -15.55 -41.14 -26.23
C ALA A 47 -15.35 -40.66 -27.68
N ARG A 48 -14.85 -39.43 -27.89
CA ARG A 48 -14.58 -38.88 -29.25
C ARG A 48 -13.44 -39.62 -29.94
N ILE A 49 -12.35 -39.94 -29.21
CA ILE A 49 -11.22 -40.71 -29.73
C ILE A 49 -11.70 -42.09 -30.22
N GLN A 50 -12.63 -42.72 -29.50
CA GLN A 50 -13.21 -44.01 -29.92
C GLN A 50 -14.12 -43.86 -31.16
N ALA A 51 -14.94 -42.81 -31.19
CA ALA A 51 -15.89 -42.57 -32.27
C ALA A 51 -15.23 -42.03 -33.58
N ALA A 52 -14.16 -41.24 -33.44
CA ALA A 52 -13.44 -40.64 -34.54
C ALA A 52 -11.91 -40.71 -34.30
N PRO A 53 -11.28 -41.89 -34.56
CA PRO A 53 -9.87 -42.11 -34.25
C PRO A 53 -8.89 -41.19 -35.01
N GLY A 54 -9.33 -40.56 -36.10
CA GLY A 54 -8.55 -39.60 -36.89
C GLY A 54 -8.62 -38.15 -36.41
N ASP A 55 -9.40 -37.84 -35.35
CA ASP A 55 -9.54 -36.51 -34.80
C ASP A 55 -8.43 -36.23 -33.79
N ALA A 56 -7.57 -35.26 -34.09
CA ALA A 56 -6.47 -34.86 -33.20
C ALA A 56 -6.91 -33.93 -32.03
N GLY A 57 -8.04 -33.22 -32.17
CA GLY A 57 -8.51 -32.23 -31.20
C GLY A 57 -8.67 -32.75 -29.77
N PRO A 58 -9.32 -33.91 -29.54
CA PRO A 58 -9.45 -34.49 -28.21
C PRO A 58 -8.10 -34.78 -27.52
N TRP A 59 -7.07 -35.16 -28.29
CA TRP A 59 -5.72 -35.33 -27.75
C TRP A 59 -5.10 -34.02 -27.27
N TRP A 60 -5.32 -32.95 -28.00
CA TRP A 60 -4.83 -31.62 -27.58
C TRP A 60 -5.47 -31.18 -26.25
N VAL A 61 -6.79 -31.36 -26.11
CA VAL A 61 -7.50 -31.04 -24.87
C VAL A 61 -7.02 -31.89 -23.71
N LYS A 62 -6.82 -33.21 -23.91
CA LYS A 62 -6.26 -34.07 -22.87
C LYS A 62 -4.86 -33.63 -22.43
N CYS A 63 -3.99 -33.27 -23.39
CA CYS A 63 -2.66 -32.74 -23.09
C CYS A 63 -2.73 -31.45 -22.30
N LEU A 64 -3.59 -30.52 -22.69
CA LEU A 64 -3.78 -29.23 -22.01
C LEU A 64 -4.19 -29.45 -20.54
N ILE A 65 -5.20 -30.29 -20.29
CA ILE A 65 -5.68 -30.61 -18.93
C ILE A 65 -4.55 -31.22 -18.08
N TYR A 66 -3.79 -32.17 -18.64
CA TYR A 66 -2.73 -32.86 -17.90
C TYR A 66 -1.50 -31.99 -17.64
N LEU A 67 -1.20 -31.02 -18.51
CA LEU A 67 -0.12 -30.05 -18.27
C LEU A 67 -0.44 -29.14 -17.08
N ASP A 68 -1.68 -28.66 -16.99
CA ASP A 68 -2.10 -27.70 -15.96
C ASP A 68 -2.54 -28.40 -14.67
N ARG A 69 -3.27 -29.55 -14.79
CA ARG A 69 -3.94 -30.21 -13.68
C ARG A 69 -3.43 -31.64 -13.42
N SER A 70 -2.16 -31.91 -13.74
CA SER A 70 -1.58 -33.23 -13.58
C SER A 70 -1.68 -33.78 -12.15
N ALA A 71 -1.52 -32.94 -11.14
CA ALA A 71 -1.61 -33.36 -9.74
C ALA A 71 -2.99 -33.91 -9.35
N HIS A 72 -4.05 -33.52 -10.07
CA HIS A 72 -5.42 -34.01 -9.86
C HIS A 72 -5.64 -35.43 -10.37
N PHE A 73 -4.99 -35.79 -11.50
CA PHE A 73 -5.16 -37.09 -12.15
C PHE A 73 -4.05 -38.11 -11.82
N ASN A 74 -2.88 -37.63 -11.42
CA ASN A 74 -1.73 -38.47 -11.16
C ASN A 74 -0.83 -37.84 -10.10
N SER A 75 -0.58 -38.53 -9.01
CA SER A 75 0.34 -38.12 -7.95
C SER A 75 1.81 -38.08 -8.41
N ASN A 76 2.14 -38.75 -9.52
CA ASN A 76 3.47 -38.71 -10.13
C ASN A 76 3.50 -37.78 -11.33
N ARG A 77 4.03 -36.54 -11.11
CA ARG A 77 4.13 -35.51 -12.14
C ARG A 77 4.96 -35.94 -13.35
N GLU A 78 6.05 -36.66 -13.13
CA GLU A 78 6.90 -37.16 -14.23
C GLU A 78 6.11 -38.10 -15.14
N GLN A 79 5.39 -39.06 -14.57
CA GLN A 79 4.55 -39.96 -15.33
C GLN A 79 3.43 -39.23 -16.08
N ALA A 80 2.82 -38.23 -15.47
CA ALA A 80 1.80 -37.41 -16.13
C ALA A 80 2.37 -36.68 -17.36
N LEU A 81 3.56 -36.09 -17.24
CA LEU A 81 4.25 -35.42 -18.34
C LEU A 81 4.66 -36.37 -19.47
N ARG A 82 5.12 -37.60 -19.14
CA ARG A 82 5.38 -38.63 -20.12
C ARG A 82 4.12 -39.09 -20.85
N THR A 83 2.99 -39.14 -20.15
CA THR A 83 1.67 -39.40 -20.75
C THR A 83 1.28 -38.29 -21.73
N VAL A 84 1.53 -37.00 -21.38
CA VAL A 84 1.32 -35.86 -22.31
C VAL A 84 2.20 -36.00 -23.54
N ALA A 85 3.46 -36.37 -23.40
CA ALA A 85 4.36 -36.55 -24.53
C ALA A 85 3.87 -37.67 -25.49
N ASP A 86 3.37 -38.82 -24.93
CA ASP A 86 2.75 -39.89 -25.75
C ASP A 86 1.50 -39.38 -26.49
N TRP A 87 0.59 -38.70 -25.82
CA TRP A 87 -0.63 -38.16 -26.43
C TRP A 87 -0.34 -37.11 -27.49
N ALA A 88 0.61 -36.18 -27.22
CA ALA A 88 1.06 -35.20 -28.20
C ALA A 88 1.71 -35.88 -29.42
N GLY A 89 2.51 -36.93 -29.22
CA GLY A 89 3.05 -37.73 -30.31
C GLY A 89 1.98 -38.38 -31.18
N ARG A 90 0.91 -38.93 -30.58
CA ARG A 90 -0.27 -39.45 -31.30
C ARG A 90 -0.97 -38.32 -32.10
N ALA A 91 -1.18 -37.18 -31.49
CA ALA A 91 -1.79 -36.02 -32.14
C ALA A 91 -0.96 -35.55 -33.35
N ILE A 92 0.38 -35.52 -33.24
CA ILE A 92 1.28 -35.20 -34.35
C ILE A 92 1.14 -36.26 -35.48
N GLY A 93 1.01 -37.54 -35.16
CA GLY A 93 0.77 -38.60 -36.14
C GLY A 93 -0.54 -38.39 -36.90
N LEU A 94 -1.56 -37.81 -36.29
CA LEU A 94 -2.86 -37.51 -36.90
C LEU A 94 -2.88 -36.19 -37.68
N ALA A 95 -2.19 -35.16 -37.16
CA ALA A 95 -2.18 -33.81 -37.73
C ALA A 95 -0.78 -33.18 -37.63
N PRO A 96 0.19 -33.62 -38.46
CA PRO A 96 1.59 -33.21 -38.36
C PRO A 96 1.84 -31.73 -38.74
N ASP A 97 0.88 -31.11 -39.42
CA ASP A 97 0.89 -29.71 -39.85
C ASP A 97 0.33 -28.73 -38.81
N LYS A 98 -0.04 -29.22 -37.63
CA LYS A 98 -0.61 -28.40 -36.57
C LYS A 98 0.42 -28.07 -35.50
N ALA A 99 0.65 -26.78 -35.28
CA ALA A 99 1.63 -26.28 -34.30
C ALA A 99 1.30 -26.70 -32.87
N GLU A 100 0.01 -26.82 -32.54
CA GLU A 100 -0.51 -27.13 -31.20
C GLU A 100 0.08 -28.41 -30.62
N ALA A 101 0.09 -29.49 -31.40
CA ALA A 101 0.62 -30.78 -30.96
C ALA A 101 2.13 -30.74 -30.69
N HIS A 102 2.88 -30.05 -31.55
CA HIS A 102 4.32 -29.85 -31.38
C HIS A 102 4.63 -28.96 -30.17
N ARG A 103 3.83 -27.91 -29.92
CA ARG A 103 3.93 -27.06 -28.74
C ARG A 103 3.70 -27.85 -27.45
N LEU A 104 2.64 -28.66 -27.39
CA LEU A 104 2.33 -29.53 -26.23
C LEU A 104 3.44 -30.55 -25.95
N LEU A 105 3.98 -31.16 -27.02
CA LEU A 105 5.12 -32.08 -26.92
C LEU A 105 6.36 -31.35 -26.34
N GLY A 106 6.66 -30.15 -26.85
CA GLY A 106 7.75 -29.33 -26.37
C GLY A 106 7.58 -28.94 -24.89
N SER A 107 6.36 -28.60 -24.48
CA SER A 107 6.05 -28.28 -23.07
C SER A 107 6.23 -29.49 -22.15
N ALA A 108 5.81 -30.68 -22.56
CA ALA A 108 6.01 -31.92 -21.80
C ALA A 108 7.52 -32.20 -21.59
N HIS A 109 8.30 -32.17 -22.66
CA HIS A 109 9.76 -32.36 -22.60
C HIS A 109 10.47 -31.26 -21.78
N TYR A 110 10.02 -29.98 -21.88
CA TYR A 110 10.56 -28.88 -21.08
C TYR A 110 10.43 -29.14 -19.57
N TRP A 111 9.24 -29.57 -19.14
CA TRP A 111 8.99 -29.88 -17.73
C TRP A 111 9.59 -31.21 -17.26
N LEU A 112 10.07 -32.05 -18.19
CA LEU A 112 10.87 -33.25 -17.93
C LEU A 112 12.37 -33.01 -17.92
N ASP A 113 12.81 -31.74 -18.08
CA ASP A 113 14.23 -31.34 -18.26
C ASP A 113 14.91 -31.98 -19.49
N GLU A 114 14.12 -32.49 -20.44
CA GLU A 114 14.59 -33.07 -21.69
C GLU A 114 14.80 -31.98 -22.75
N HIS A 115 15.73 -31.05 -22.50
CA HIS A 115 15.87 -29.79 -23.25
C HIS A 115 16.06 -29.98 -24.74
N ALA A 116 16.86 -30.96 -25.18
CA ALA A 116 17.09 -31.19 -26.62
C ALA A 116 15.79 -31.61 -27.36
N ALA A 117 14.96 -32.45 -26.73
CA ALA A 117 13.69 -32.87 -27.29
C ALA A 117 12.68 -31.70 -27.30
N ALA A 118 12.65 -30.91 -26.21
CA ALA A 118 11.80 -29.73 -26.11
C ALA A 118 12.13 -28.70 -27.21
N ILE A 119 13.42 -28.39 -27.42
CA ILE A 119 13.89 -27.48 -28.47
C ILE A 119 13.43 -27.98 -29.86
N GLY A 120 13.61 -29.28 -30.16
CA GLY A 120 13.18 -29.87 -31.43
C GLY A 120 11.68 -29.69 -31.66
N ALA A 121 10.87 -30.00 -30.68
CA ALA A 121 9.42 -29.85 -30.74
C ALA A 121 8.98 -28.39 -30.87
N TYR A 122 9.55 -27.47 -30.09
CA TYR A 122 9.23 -26.04 -30.18
C TYR A 122 9.67 -25.40 -31.51
N ARG A 123 10.81 -25.82 -32.10
CA ARG A 123 11.21 -25.37 -33.43
C ARG A 123 10.19 -25.80 -34.50
N ASN A 124 9.68 -27.04 -34.43
CA ASN A 124 8.65 -27.50 -35.34
C ASN A 124 7.36 -26.69 -35.17
N ALA A 125 6.92 -26.44 -33.93
CA ALA A 125 5.76 -25.58 -33.68
C ALA A 125 5.96 -24.17 -34.23
N GLN A 126 7.12 -23.57 -33.97
CA GLN A 126 7.45 -22.22 -34.44
C GLN A 126 7.54 -22.11 -35.98
N ALA A 127 8.00 -23.16 -36.65
CA ALA A 127 8.05 -23.21 -38.12
C ALA A 127 6.66 -23.30 -38.76
N LEU A 128 5.74 -23.98 -38.09
CA LEU A 128 4.35 -24.13 -38.52
C LEU A 128 3.53 -22.87 -38.25
N GLN A 129 3.67 -22.30 -37.06
CA GLN A 129 2.97 -21.09 -36.63
C GLN A 129 3.87 -20.27 -35.70
N PRO A 130 4.39 -19.13 -36.15
CA PRO A 130 5.19 -18.25 -35.30
C PRO A 130 4.40 -17.76 -34.08
N GLN A 131 4.94 -17.99 -32.87
CA GLN A 131 4.38 -17.57 -31.60
C GLN A 131 5.45 -16.88 -30.76
N VAL A 132 5.11 -15.73 -30.16
CA VAL A 132 6.08 -14.89 -29.46
C VAL A 132 6.66 -15.57 -28.22
N ASP A 133 5.86 -16.32 -27.47
CA ASP A 133 6.31 -17.04 -26.29
C ASP A 133 7.25 -18.22 -26.63
N LEU A 134 7.07 -18.86 -27.77
CA LEU A 134 8.00 -19.86 -28.26
C LEU A 134 9.34 -19.26 -28.70
N GLN A 135 9.35 -18.06 -29.26
CA GLN A 135 10.60 -17.33 -29.56
C GLN A 135 11.42 -17.07 -28.31
N VAL A 136 10.76 -16.57 -27.26
CA VAL A 136 11.39 -16.32 -25.95
C VAL A 136 11.91 -17.63 -25.36
N ARG A 137 11.11 -18.68 -25.37
CA ARG A 137 11.44 -19.96 -24.76
C ARG A 137 12.59 -20.66 -25.51
N LEU A 138 12.61 -20.63 -26.83
CA LEU A 138 13.73 -21.16 -27.62
C LEU A 138 15.03 -20.38 -27.33
N PHE A 139 14.95 -19.05 -27.25
CA PHE A 139 16.12 -18.24 -26.89
C PHE A 139 16.63 -18.57 -25.47
N GLU A 140 15.71 -18.76 -24.52
CA GLU A 140 16.01 -19.15 -23.12
C GLU A 140 16.77 -20.49 -23.07
N MET A 141 16.38 -21.44 -23.90
CA MET A 141 16.93 -22.80 -23.86
C MET A 141 18.20 -22.98 -24.70
N GLU A 142 18.36 -22.19 -25.76
CA GLU A 142 19.47 -22.35 -26.72
C GLU A 142 20.57 -21.30 -26.53
N SER A 143 20.16 -20.04 -26.39
CA SER A 143 21.07 -18.90 -26.50
C SER A 143 21.61 -18.47 -25.14
N LEU A 144 20.78 -18.40 -24.11
CA LEU A 144 21.25 -18.01 -22.76
C LEU A 144 22.26 -19.01 -22.17
N PRO A 145 22.07 -20.35 -22.25
CA PRO A 145 23.08 -21.28 -21.77
C PRO A 145 24.39 -21.25 -22.56
N ALA A 146 24.32 -20.80 -23.82
CA ALA A 146 25.53 -20.57 -24.65
C ALA A 146 26.24 -19.23 -24.36
N GLY A 147 25.78 -18.47 -23.35
CA GLY A 147 26.33 -17.18 -22.97
C GLY A 147 26.03 -16.04 -23.95
N GLN A 148 25.00 -16.19 -24.77
CA GLN A 148 24.59 -15.12 -25.68
C GLN A 148 23.81 -14.03 -24.94
N SER A 149 24.09 -12.76 -25.30
CA SER A 149 23.40 -11.62 -24.74
C SER A 149 21.90 -11.62 -25.11
N PRO A 150 21.01 -11.34 -24.15
CA PRO A 150 19.57 -11.14 -24.41
C PRO A 150 19.26 -10.14 -25.53
N GLN A 151 20.16 -9.19 -25.81
CA GLN A 151 20.00 -8.19 -26.86
C GLN A 151 19.94 -8.81 -28.28
N LEU A 152 20.33 -10.07 -28.44
CA LEU A 152 20.19 -10.82 -29.69
C LEU A 152 18.78 -11.36 -29.93
N LEU A 153 17.91 -11.37 -28.91
CA LEU A 153 16.53 -11.78 -29.07
C LEU A 153 15.76 -10.79 -29.94
N GLN A 154 15.27 -11.26 -31.07
CA GLN A 154 14.38 -10.51 -31.95
C GLN A 154 12.98 -11.11 -31.88
N LEU A 155 12.02 -10.34 -31.45
CA LEU A 155 10.62 -10.77 -31.34
C LEU A 155 9.78 -10.33 -32.52
N ASP A 156 8.91 -11.22 -33.00
CA ASP A 156 7.92 -10.92 -34.01
C ASP A 156 6.56 -10.63 -33.33
N PHE A 157 6.14 -9.38 -33.37
CA PHE A 157 4.90 -8.89 -32.78
C PHE A 157 3.65 -9.10 -33.66
N ARG A 158 3.70 -10.03 -34.62
CA ARG A 158 2.55 -10.35 -35.49
C ARG A 158 1.63 -11.45 -34.94
N ASP A 159 1.97 -12.03 -33.80
CA ASP A 159 1.11 -12.99 -33.10
C ASP A 159 -0.15 -12.26 -32.59
N GLY A 160 -1.34 -12.73 -32.95
CA GLY A 160 -2.61 -12.14 -32.54
C GLY A 160 -3.13 -12.63 -31.17
N ASN A 161 -2.38 -13.49 -30.48
CA ASN A 161 -2.79 -14.08 -29.22
C ASN A 161 -2.18 -13.35 -28.01
N ALA A 162 -3.01 -12.62 -27.26
CA ALA A 162 -2.59 -11.86 -26.08
C ALA A 162 -1.93 -12.74 -25.01
N CYS A 163 -2.42 -13.96 -24.81
CA CYS A 163 -1.87 -14.87 -23.79
C CYS A 163 -0.43 -15.31 -24.10
N HIS A 164 -0.04 -15.38 -25.38
CA HIS A 164 1.35 -15.66 -25.74
C HIS A 164 2.28 -14.50 -25.33
N TYR A 165 1.86 -13.25 -25.48
CA TYR A 165 2.63 -12.08 -25.00
C TYR A 165 2.72 -12.03 -23.48
N TYR A 166 1.64 -12.39 -22.78
CA TYR A 166 1.65 -12.53 -21.34
C TYR A 166 2.69 -13.58 -20.90
N GLY A 167 2.64 -14.79 -21.48
CA GLY A 167 3.58 -15.87 -21.20
C GLY A 167 5.04 -15.51 -21.51
N ALA A 168 5.28 -14.83 -22.64
CA ALA A 168 6.59 -14.32 -23.02
C ALA A 168 7.11 -13.30 -21.98
N GLY A 169 6.28 -12.35 -21.57
CA GLY A 169 6.63 -11.34 -20.55
C GLY A 169 6.97 -11.94 -19.20
N VAL A 170 6.23 -12.96 -18.76
CA VAL A 170 6.52 -13.73 -17.54
C VAL A 170 7.86 -14.47 -17.65
N SER A 171 8.14 -15.12 -18.77
CA SER A 171 9.40 -15.85 -19.00
C SER A 171 10.60 -14.91 -18.97
N ILE A 172 10.54 -13.81 -19.71
CA ILE A 172 11.62 -12.79 -19.76
C ILE A 172 11.86 -12.16 -18.37
N GLY A 173 10.82 -11.93 -17.58
CA GLY A 173 10.95 -11.41 -16.22
C GLY A 173 11.78 -12.29 -15.28
N LYS A 174 11.86 -13.60 -15.54
CA LYS A 174 12.71 -14.53 -14.77
C LYS A 174 14.21 -14.33 -15.06
N TRP A 175 14.56 -13.86 -16.26
CA TRP A 175 15.96 -13.65 -16.63
C TRP A 175 16.63 -12.54 -15.81
N LYS A 176 15.87 -11.52 -15.37
CA LYS A 176 16.36 -10.47 -14.47
C LYS A 176 16.93 -11.01 -13.16
N ARG A 177 16.37 -12.12 -12.67
CA ARG A 177 16.81 -12.78 -11.42
C ARG A 177 18.11 -13.56 -11.57
N ALA A 178 18.55 -13.79 -12.80
CA ALA A 178 19.75 -14.58 -13.11
C ALA A 178 21.07 -13.77 -13.06
N GLY A 179 21.04 -12.50 -12.64
CA GLY A 179 22.26 -11.69 -12.48
C GLY A 179 22.85 -11.18 -13.79
N LEU A 180 22.02 -10.70 -14.70
CA LEU A 180 22.41 -10.08 -15.96
C LEU A 180 23.28 -8.82 -15.73
N ASP A 181 24.15 -8.52 -16.69
CA ASP A 181 24.82 -7.21 -16.67
C ASP A 181 23.81 -6.06 -16.86
N PRO A 182 24.16 -4.81 -16.48
CA PRO A 182 23.22 -3.69 -16.52
C PRO A 182 22.64 -3.38 -17.91
N ALA A 183 23.38 -3.61 -19.00
CA ALA A 183 22.91 -3.35 -20.36
C ALA A 183 21.89 -4.40 -20.79
N ASP A 184 22.16 -5.67 -20.51
CA ASP A 184 21.25 -6.79 -20.77
C ASP A 184 20.01 -6.69 -19.90
N ALA A 185 20.15 -6.31 -18.62
CA ALA A 185 19.02 -6.07 -17.72
C ALA A 185 18.11 -4.96 -18.23
N GLY A 186 18.69 -3.85 -18.72
CA GLY A 186 17.93 -2.75 -19.32
C GLY A 186 17.18 -3.15 -20.60
N TYR A 187 17.81 -3.97 -21.44
CA TYR A 187 17.15 -4.51 -22.63
C TYR A 187 15.99 -5.44 -22.29
N VAL A 188 16.20 -6.37 -21.37
CA VAL A 188 15.18 -7.31 -20.88
C VAL A 188 14.00 -6.57 -20.30
N ASP A 189 14.25 -5.49 -19.54
CA ASP A 189 13.21 -4.63 -18.97
C ASP A 189 12.39 -3.94 -20.07
N ALA A 190 13.05 -3.40 -21.09
CA ALA A 190 12.35 -2.75 -22.21
C ALA A 190 11.51 -3.73 -23.03
N VAL A 191 12.04 -4.94 -23.29
CA VAL A 191 11.30 -5.98 -24.01
C VAL A 191 10.11 -6.50 -23.21
N GLN A 192 10.29 -6.74 -21.92
CA GLN A 192 9.19 -7.16 -21.03
C GLN A 192 8.06 -6.13 -21.01
N PHE A 193 8.42 -4.87 -20.92
CA PHE A 193 7.47 -3.77 -20.97
C PHE A 193 6.69 -3.76 -22.29
N ALA A 194 7.38 -3.82 -23.44
CA ALA A 194 6.75 -3.85 -24.75
C ALA A 194 5.80 -5.05 -24.94
N LEU A 195 6.17 -6.22 -24.40
CA LEU A 195 5.33 -7.42 -24.42
C LEU A 195 4.01 -7.21 -23.66
N TYR A 196 4.06 -6.64 -22.46
CA TYR A 196 2.85 -6.39 -21.67
C TYR A 196 2.01 -5.24 -22.25
N GLU A 197 2.60 -4.19 -22.80
CA GLU A 197 1.84 -3.15 -23.51
C GLU A 197 1.11 -3.71 -24.73
N HIS A 198 1.77 -4.55 -25.53
CA HIS A 198 1.15 -5.20 -26.67
C HIS A 198 0.05 -6.17 -26.23
N CYS A 199 0.32 -6.96 -25.19
CA CYS A 199 -0.65 -7.85 -24.56
C CYS A 199 -1.94 -7.11 -24.16
N THR A 200 -1.82 -6.02 -23.40
CA THR A 200 -2.97 -5.22 -22.98
C THR A 200 -3.74 -4.63 -24.16
N THR A 201 -3.03 -4.25 -25.22
CA THR A 201 -3.66 -3.74 -26.46
C THR A 201 -4.52 -4.80 -27.12
N LEU A 202 -4.01 -6.03 -27.28
CA LEU A 202 -4.76 -7.14 -27.86
C LEU A 202 -5.98 -7.52 -27.00
N PHE A 203 -5.85 -7.52 -25.68
CA PHE A 203 -7.00 -7.76 -24.80
C PHE A 203 -8.07 -6.68 -24.92
N ARG A 204 -7.69 -5.39 -24.95
CA ARG A 204 -8.67 -4.30 -25.18
C ARG A 204 -9.41 -4.48 -26.49
N GLN A 205 -8.69 -4.76 -27.57
CA GLN A 205 -9.30 -5.03 -28.88
C GLN A 205 -10.24 -6.24 -28.84
N GLY A 206 -9.81 -7.34 -28.22
CA GLY A 206 -10.63 -8.54 -28.09
C GLY A 206 -11.90 -8.32 -27.27
N LEU A 207 -11.82 -7.54 -26.19
CA LEU A 207 -12.96 -7.19 -25.34
C LEU A 207 -13.93 -6.24 -26.05
N GLU A 208 -13.42 -5.23 -26.79
CA GLU A 208 -14.24 -4.29 -27.57
C GLU A 208 -14.99 -4.99 -28.71
N LEU A 209 -14.32 -5.87 -29.43
CA LEU A 209 -14.91 -6.61 -30.57
C LEU A 209 -15.82 -7.75 -30.11
N GLY A 210 -15.74 -8.14 -28.83
CA GLY A 210 -16.43 -9.32 -28.31
C GLY A 210 -16.00 -10.60 -29.05
N ASP A 211 -14.72 -10.67 -29.46
CA ASP A 211 -14.20 -11.75 -30.29
C ASP A 211 -14.34 -13.10 -29.61
N ALA A 212 -15.38 -13.82 -30.03
CA ALA A 212 -15.76 -15.08 -29.49
C ALA A 212 -14.79 -16.23 -29.81
N ALA A 213 -13.90 -16.03 -30.75
CA ALA A 213 -13.04 -17.09 -31.30
C ALA A 213 -11.65 -17.14 -30.66
N THR A 214 -11.24 -16.11 -29.88
CA THR A 214 -9.90 -16.01 -29.32
C THR A 214 -9.90 -15.94 -27.80
N CYS A 215 -8.76 -16.26 -27.18
CA CYS A 215 -8.51 -16.06 -25.74
C CYS A 215 -8.36 -14.58 -25.35
N ASN A 216 -8.31 -13.65 -26.29
CA ASN A 216 -8.17 -12.21 -26.03
C ASN A 216 -9.37 -11.59 -25.27
N THR A 217 -10.33 -12.39 -24.86
CA THR A 217 -11.44 -12.04 -23.97
C THR A 217 -11.26 -12.60 -22.54
N ASP A 218 -10.13 -13.21 -22.22
CA ASP A 218 -9.84 -13.69 -20.87
C ASP A 218 -9.54 -12.51 -19.94
N THR A 219 -10.56 -12.09 -19.21
CA THR A 219 -10.50 -10.95 -18.29
C THR A 219 -9.54 -11.17 -17.11
N HIS A 220 -9.32 -12.43 -16.69
CA HIS A 220 -8.38 -12.72 -15.61
C HIS A 220 -6.92 -12.57 -16.06
N THR A 221 -6.54 -13.17 -17.19
CA THR A 221 -5.19 -12.99 -17.75
C THR A 221 -4.94 -11.54 -18.12
N PHE A 222 -5.96 -10.81 -18.62
CA PHE A 222 -5.86 -9.36 -18.83
C PHE A 222 -5.53 -8.62 -17.52
N ALA A 223 -6.24 -8.90 -16.44
CA ALA A 223 -6.00 -8.28 -15.15
C ALA A 223 -4.60 -8.61 -14.58
N MET A 224 -4.13 -9.85 -14.75
CA MET A 224 -2.75 -10.23 -14.41
C MET A 224 -1.72 -9.47 -15.25
N CYS A 225 -2.00 -9.25 -16.53
CA CYS A 225 -1.14 -8.45 -17.41
C CYS A 225 -1.09 -6.98 -16.93
N CYS A 226 -2.25 -6.40 -16.61
CA CYS A 226 -2.35 -5.06 -16.04
C CYS A 226 -1.56 -4.94 -14.73
N ASN A 227 -1.62 -5.95 -13.86
CA ASN A 227 -0.85 -6.02 -12.63
C ASN A 227 0.66 -5.96 -12.90
N ASN A 228 1.15 -6.81 -13.79
CA ASN A 228 2.57 -6.89 -14.10
C ASN A 228 3.08 -5.62 -14.80
N LEU A 229 2.28 -5.03 -15.70
CA LEU A 229 2.60 -3.75 -16.32
C LEU A 229 2.59 -2.60 -15.30
N GLY A 230 1.66 -2.63 -14.35
CA GLY A 230 1.59 -1.68 -13.25
C GLY A 230 2.86 -1.68 -12.40
N ILE A 231 3.40 -2.86 -12.08
CA ILE A 231 4.68 -3.00 -11.38
C ILE A 231 5.81 -2.36 -12.19
N LEU A 232 5.90 -2.64 -13.50
CA LEU A 232 6.92 -2.07 -14.37
C LEU A 232 6.81 -0.54 -14.49
N TYR A 233 5.62 0.04 -14.41
CA TYR A 233 5.43 1.49 -14.32
C TYR A 233 5.91 2.03 -12.97
N MET A 234 5.62 1.34 -11.86
CA MET A 234 6.07 1.75 -10.52
C MET A 234 7.60 1.72 -10.40
N ASP A 235 8.27 0.67 -10.93
CA ASP A 235 9.73 0.55 -10.98
C ASP A 235 10.40 1.74 -11.70
N ARG A 236 9.67 2.38 -12.63
CA ARG A 236 10.11 3.58 -13.35
C ARG A 236 9.69 4.89 -12.71
N GLY A 237 9.03 4.85 -11.55
CA GLY A 237 8.46 6.02 -10.87
C GLY A 237 7.23 6.63 -11.59
N LEU A 238 6.65 5.91 -12.54
CA LEU A 238 5.49 6.36 -13.34
C LEU A 238 4.18 5.99 -12.65
N TYR A 239 4.00 6.45 -11.41
CA TYR A 239 2.88 6.05 -10.53
C TYR A 239 1.49 6.38 -11.08
N ALA A 240 1.35 7.44 -11.87
CA ALA A 240 0.06 7.80 -12.49
C ALA A 240 -0.35 6.78 -13.55
N GLN A 241 0.60 6.30 -14.36
CA GLN A 241 0.36 5.24 -15.35
C GLN A 241 0.13 3.90 -14.67
N ALA A 242 0.91 3.59 -13.60
CA ALA A 242 0.71 2.40 -12.79
C ALA A 242 -0.73 2.36 -12.23
N ARG A 243 -1.18 3.45 -11.62
CA ARG A 243 -2.55 3.57 -11.14
C ARG A 243 -3.59 3.29 -12.22
N ALA A 244 -3.48 3.97 -13.37
CA ALA A 244 -4.46 3.86 -14.44
C ALA A 244 -4.60 2.41 -14.96
N ILE A 245 -3.48 1.71 -15.16
CA ILE A 245 -3.51 0.32 -15.64
C ILE A 245 -3.99 -0.66 -14.56
N LEU A 246 -3.65 -0.44 -13.29
CA LEU A 246 -4.11 -1.28 -12.18
C LEU A 246 -5.62 -1.11 -11.93
N GLU A 247 -6.13 0.13 -11.98
CA GLU A 247 -7.57 0.41 -11.93
C GLU A 247 -8.32 -0.24 -13.10
N GLU A 248 -7.71 -0.27 -14.30
CA GLU A 248 -8.27 -0.98 -15.46
C GLU A 248 -8.34 -2.48 -15.19
N GLY A 249 -7.26 -3.09 -14.68
CA GLY A 249 -7.24 -4.51 -14.31
C GLY A 249 -8.34 -4.87 -13.32
N LEU A 250 -8.56 -4.06 -12.28
CA LEU A 250 -9.59 -4.29 -11.26
C LEU A 250 -11.03 -4.26 -11.81
N ARG A 251 -11.29 -3.53 -12.91
CA ARG A 251 -12.62 -3.56 -13.56
C ARG A 251 -12.93 -4.91 -14.22
N HIS A 252 -11.93 -5.72 -14.49
CA HIS A 252 -12.08 -6.99 -15.21
C HIS A 252 -11.93 -8.22 -14.30
N SER A 253 -11.08 -8.15 -13.30
CA SER A 253 -10.90 -9.24 -12.33
C SER A 253 -10.36 -8.68 -11.01
N GLN A 254 -10.89 -9.18 -9.91
CA GLN A 254 -10.50 -8.78 -8.57
C GLN A 254 -9.62 -9.88 -7.98
N PHE A 255 -8.36 -9.55 -7.69
CA PHE A 255 -7.46 -10.42 -6.95
C PHE A 255 -6.46 -9.60 -6.13
N GLN A 256 -5.96 -10.21 -5.07
CA GLN A 256 -5.19 -9.58 -4.00
C GLN A 256 -4.05 -8.68 -4.49
N PHE A 257 -3.24 -9.15 -5.45
CA PHE A 257 -2.05 -8.40 -5.91
C PHE A 257 -2.40 -7.08 -6.62
N LEU A 258 -3.55 -7.00 -7.33
CA LEU A 258 -3.99 -5.73 -7.93
C LEU A 258 -4.29 -4.68 -6.84
N TYR A 259 -4.98 -5.08 -5.78
CA TYR A 259 -5.27 -4.19 -4.64
C TYR A 259 -3.98 -3.74 -3.95
N GLN A 260 -3.04 -4.67 -3.72
CA GLN A 260 -1.75 -4.36 -3.09
C GLN A 260 -0.95 -3.34 -3.91
N ASN A 261 -0.78 -3.61 -5.21
CA ASN A 261 0.00 -2.75 -6.09
C ASN A 261 -0.69 -1.40 -6.34
N LEU A 262 -2.01 -1.36 -6.46
CA LEU A 262 -2.76 -0.12 -6.59
C LEU A 262 -2.68 0.72 -5.32
N ARG A 263 -2.75 0.09 -4.13
CA ARG A 263 -2.54 0.78 -2.86
C ARG A 263 -1.16 1.44 -2.80
N GLU A 264 -0.13 0.74 -3.27
CA GLU A 264 1.22 1.30 -3.32
C GLU A 264 1.33 2.47 -4.31
N ALA A 265 0.71 2.36 -5.48
CA ALA A 265 0.64 3.46 -6.44
C ALA A 265 -0.09 4.70 -5.87
N TYR A 266 -1.17 4.51 -5.10
CA TYR A 266 -1.84 5.60 -4.38
C TYR A 266 -0.96 6.23 -3.30
N ARG A 267 -0.21 5.41 -2.52
CA ARG A 267 0.72 5.90 -1.49
C ARG A 267 1.76 6.84 -2.07
N HIS A 268 2.39 6.44 -3.16
CA HIS A 268 3.40 7.26 -3.85
C HIS A 268 2.84 8.56 -4.46
N GLN A 269 1.54 8.61 -4.76
CA GLN A 269 0.86 9.82 -5.23
C GLN A 269 0.28 10.68 -4.09
N GLY A 270 0.47 10.28 -2.84
CA GLY A 270 -0.09 10.97 -1.67
C GLY A 270 -1.60 10.81 -1.50
N MET A 271 -2.23 9.90 -2.22
CA MET A 271 -3.66 9.58 -2.17
C MET A 271 -3.95 8.65 -0.98
N ARG A 272 -3.82 9.21 0.22
CA ARG A 272 -3.83 8.43 1.48
C ARG A 272 -5.19 7.84 1.82
N ALA A 273 -6.27 8.50 1.43
CA ALA A 273 -7.63 8.02 1.69
C ALA A 273 -7.91 6.78 0.84
N GLU A 274 -7.65 6.86 -0.45
CA GLU A 274 -7.85 5.77 -1.41
C GLU A 274 -6.95 4.56 -1.08
N ALA A 275 -5.71 4.82 -0.66
CA ALA A 275 -4.82 3.76 -0.20
C ALA A 275 -5.33 3.05 1.07
N ALA A 276 -5.96 3.79 1.99
CA ALA A 276 -6.56 3.22 3.20
C ALA A 276 -7.85 2.44 2.90
N ASP A 277 -8.67 2.90 1.96
CA ASP A 277 -9.87 2.17 1.52
C ASP A 277 -9.49 0.81 0.90
N LEU A 278 -8.41 0.76 0.10
CA LEU A 278 -7.89 -0.50 -0.43
C LEU A 278 -7.30 -1.40 0.67
N ALA A 279 -6.66 -0.82 1.68
CA ALA A 279 -6.17 -1.58 2.84
C ALA A 279 -7.33 -2.24 3.60
N LEU A 280 -8.44 -1.53 3.81
CA LEU A 280 -9.66 -2.09 4.41
C LEU A 280 -10.24 -3.21 3.55
N THR A 281 -10.34 -3.03 2.23
CA THR A 281 -10.80 -4.07 1.31
C THR A 281 -9.92 -5.32 1.40
N LEU A 282 -8.60 -5.16 1.40
CA LEU A 282 -7.66 -6.28 1.55
C LEU A 282 -7.88 -7.05 2.85
N MET A 283 -8.04 -6.33 3.97
CA MET A 283 -8.25 -6.96 5.29
C MET A 283 -9.61 -7.67 5.42
N MET A 284 -10.64 -7.20 4.70
CA MET A 284 -12.00 -7.75 4.78
C MET A 284 -12.21 -8.94 3.83
N ASP A 285 -11.63 -8.91 2.65
CA ASP A 285 -11.98 -9.82 1.55
C ASP A 285 -10.92 -10.91 1.30
N TYR A 286 -9.73 -10.79 1.93
CA TYR A 286 -8.61 -11.71 1.68
C TYR A 286 -7.97 -12.22 2.96
N GLU A 287 -7.49 -13.46 2.94
CA GLU A 287 -6.59 -13.98 3.96
C GLU A 287 -5.19 -13.39 3.75
N LEU A 288 -4.77 -12.52 4.66
CA LEU A 288 -3.47 -11.86 4.61
C LEU A 288 -2.49 -12.55 5.56
N ASP A 289 -1.23 -12.63 5.14
CA ASP A 289 -0.16 -12.92 6.11
C ASP A 289 -0.03 -11.76 7.10
N THR A 290 0.53 -12.03 8.27
CA THR A 290 0.62 -11.04 9.35
C THR A 290 1.38 -9.77 8.94
N PRO A 291 2.51 -9.82 8.20
CA PRO A 291 3.19 -8.61 7.73
C PRO A 291 2.30 -7.68 6.90
N LEU A 292 1.61 -8.23 5.91
CA LEU A 292 0.72 -7.45 5.05
C LEU A 292 -0.51 -6.95 5.83
N PHE A 293 -1.04 -7.78 6.74
CA PHE A 293 -2.15 -7.38 7.61
C PHE A 293 -1.77 -6.16 8.46
N LEU A 294 -0.60 -6.19 9.12
CA LEU A 294 -0.13 -5.07 9.95
C LEU A 294 0.13 -3.79 9.14
N ASP A 295 0.69 -3.90 7.94
CA ASP A 295 0.88 -2.75 7.04
C ASP A 295 -0.47 -2.15 6.58
N CYS A 296 -1.46 -2.99 6.27
CA CYS A 296 -2.82 -2.56 5.98
C CYS A 296 -3.49 -1.93 7.21
N ALA A 297 -3.36 -2.55 8.38
CA ALA A 297 -3.92 -2.05 9.64
C ALA A 297 -3.36 -0.66 10.00
N GLN A 298 -2.06 -0.44 9.84
CA GLN A 298 -1.44 0.86 10.07
C GLN A 298 -2.04 1.94 9.14
N ALA A 299 -2.16 1.67 7.84
CA ALA A 299 -2.72 2.60 6.87
C ALA A 299 -4.19 2.91 7.15
N ALA A 300 -5.00 1.88 7.42
CA ALA A 300 -6.41 2.00 7.75
C ALA A 300 -6.62 2.79 9.05
N CYS A 301 -5.92 2.43 10.13
CA CYS A 301 -6.02 3.13 11.43
C CYS A 301 -5.62 4.60 11.33
N SER A 302 -4.59 4.92 10.55
CA SER A 302 -4.17 6.31 10.30
C SER A 302 -5.29 7.12 9.65
N HIS A 303 -5.97 6.56 8.65
CA HIS A 303 -7.09 7.21 7.96
C HIS A 303 -8.32 7.32 8.87
N LEU A 304 -8.72 6.23 9.51
CA LEU A 304 -9.91 6.16 10.38
C LEU A 304 -9.82 7.12 11.57
N ASN A 305 -8.64 7.26 12.18
CA ASN A 305 -8.42 8.26 13.22
C ASN A 305 -8.64 9.69 12.71
N ARG A 306 -8.21 9.99 11.48
CA ARG A 306 -8.34 11.32 10.86
C ARG A 306 -9.80 11.66 10.54
N VAL A 307 -10.61 10.67 10.14
CA VAL A 307 -12.03 10.87 9.83
C VAL A 307 -12.94 10.65 11.05
N GLY A 308 -12.39 10.42 12.25
CA GLY A 308 -13.14 10.30 13.49
C GLY A 308 -13.78 8.92 13.75
N ARG A 309 -13.46 7.91 12.94
CA ARG A 309 -13.95 6.53 13.11
C ARG A 309 -13.13 5.74 14.13
N HIS A 310 -13.00 6.29 15.33
CA HIS A 310 -12.13 5.76 16.37
C HIS A 310 -12.52 4.37 16.90
N ALA A 311 -13.82 4.01 16.85
CA ALA A 311 -14.28 2.68 17.27
C ALA A 311 -13.69 1.59 16.37
N ASP A 312 -13.69 1.81 15.06
CA ASP A 312 -13.16 0.85 14.08
C ASP A 312 -11.63 0.67 14.23
N VAL A 313 -10.92 1.73 14.64
CA VAL A 313 -9.49 1.62 14.96
C VAL A 313 -9.25 0.66 16.12
N LEU A 314 -10.12 0.65 17.15
CA LEU A 314 -9.96 -0.28 18.28
C LEU A 314 -10.18 -1.73 17.83
N GLU A 315 -11.17 -1.99 16.97
CA GLU A 315 -11.43 -3.33 16.43
C GLU A 315 -10.26 -3.84 15.57
N ILE A 316 -9.72 -2.98 14.70
CA ILE A 316 -8.54 -3.32 13.89
C ILE A 316 -7.32 -3.57 14.79
N ALA A 317 -7.14 -2.78 15.84
CA ALA A 317 -6.02 -2.96 16.76
C ALA A 317 -6.12 -4.28 17.56
N GLU A 318 -7.33 -4.72 17.92
CA GLU A 318 -7.56 -6.04 18.54
C GLU A 318 -7.20 -7.17 17.57
N ALA A 319 -7.67 -7.10 16.33
CA ALA A 319 -7.31 -8.09 15.30
C ALA A 319 -5.80 -8.11 15.01
N ALA A 320 -5.15 -6.94 15.00
CA ALA A 320 -3.70 -6.84 14.84
C ALA A 320 -2.93 -7.47 16.01
N GLN A 321 -3.47 -7.37 17.22
CA GLN A 321 -2.91 -8.03 18.40
C GLN A 321 -3.00 -9.54 18.26
N GLU A 322 -4.16 -10.08 17.94
CA GLU A 322 -4.36 -11.52 17.75
C GLU A 322 -3.44 -12.08 16.65
N ALA A 323 -3.33 -11.38 15.51
CA ALA A 323 -2.46 -11.79 14.42
C ALA A 323 -0.97 -11.78 14.79
N PHE A 324 -0.52 -10.79 15.57
CA PHE A 324 0.87 -10.68 16.01
C PHE A 324 1.21 -11.73 17.09
N GLU A 325 0.35 -11.91 18.08
CA GLU A 325 0.53 -12.88 19.17
C GLU A 325 0.48 -14.35 18.70
N ALA A 326 -0.14 -14.61 17.54
CA ALA A 326 -0.15 -15.93 16.92
C ALA A 326 1.18 -16.30 16.23
N LEU A 327 2.09 -15.33 16.04
CA LEU A 327 3.41 -15.59 15.46
C LEU A 327 4.34 -16.31 16.46
N PRO A 328 5.30 -17.11 15.97
CA PRO A 328 6.40 -17.62 16.79
C PRO A 328 7.24 -16.48 17.40
N ASP A 329 7.85 -16.72 18.57
CA ASP A 329 8.64 -15.71 19.32
C ASP A 329 9.76 -15.08 18.48
N ASP A 330 10.42 -15.85 17.63
CA ASP A 330 11.48 -15.37 16.73
C ASP A 330 10.94 -14.43 15.64
N ALA A 331 9.74 -14.68 15.14
CA ALA A 331 9.07 -13.79 14.19
C ALA A 331 8.55 -12.52 14.89
N GLN A 332 8.05 -12.61 16.14
CA GLN A 332 7.66 -11.45 16.93
C GLN A 332 8.84 -10.52 17.25
N ALA A 333 10.07 -11.05 17.24
CA ALA A 333 11.30 -10.26 17.43
C ALA A 333 11.79 -9.59 16.12
N ASP A 334 11.15 -9.81 14.96
CA ASP A 334 11.51 -9.14 13.72
C ASP A 334 11.32 -7.62 13.84
N PRO A 335 12.36 -6.81 13.57
CA PRO A 335 12.30 -5.36 13.77
C PRO A 335 11.18 -4.67 12.98
N GLU A 336 10.92 -5.10 11.75
CA GLU A 336 9.92 -4.47 10.90
C GLU A 336 8.49 -4.82 11.35
N LEU A 337 8.25 -6.08 11.72
CA LEU A 337 6.95 -6.49 12.28
C LEU A 337 6.68 -5.81 13.61
N LEU A 338 7.68 -5.74 14.47
CA LEU A 338 7.57 -5.06 15.77
C LEU A 338 7.29 -3.56 15.60
N ARG A 339 7.92 -2.93 14.60
CA ARG A 339 7.66 -1.53 14.22
C ARG A 339 6.20 -1.32 13.80
N MET A 340 5.71 -2.12 12.85
CA MET A 340 4.32 -2.00 12.36
C MET A 340 3.31 -2.24 13.48
N TYR A 341 3.52 -3.26 14.29
CA TYR A 341 2.65 -3.58 15.41
C TYR A 341 2.64 -2.47 16.46
N ALA A 342 3.81 -1.93 16.83
CA ALA A 342 3.89 -0.81 17.76
C ALA A 342 3.19 0.45 17.25
N LEU A 343 3.26 0.75 15.94
CA LEU A 343 2.53 1.86 15.33
C LEU A 343 1.00 1.68 15.48
N VAL A 344 0.50 0.48 15.28
CA VAL A 344 -0.93 0.20 15.46
C VAL A 344 -1.33 0.32 16.94
N GLN A 345 -0.63 -0.34 17.86
CA GLN A 345 -1.01 -0.44 19.26
C GLN A 345 -0.65 0.82 20.08
N ALA A 346 0.59 1.28 19.98
CA ALA A 346 1.10 2.35 20.83
C ALA A 346 0.93 3.76 20.23
N HIS A 347 0.41 3.88 19.00
CA HIS A 347 0.07 5.18 18.42
C HIS A 347 -1.40 5.26 18.03
N HIS A 348 -1.86 4.46 17.06
CA HIS A 348 -3.21 4.60 16.49
C HIS A 348 -4.29 4.21 17.50
N ARG A 349 -4.13 3.10 18.21
CA ARG A 349 -5.06 2.66 19.27
C ARG A 349 -5.13 3.68 20.41
N LEU A 350 -3.98 4.18 20.88
CA LEU A 350 -3.96 5.18 21.96
C LEU A 350 -4.62 6.49 21.55
N THR A 351 -4.41 6.94 20.30
CA THR A 351 -5.07 8.11 19.74
C THR A 351 -6.61 7.93 19.72
N ALA A 352 -7.09 6.78 19.26
CA ALA A 352 -8.51 6.45 19.25
C ALA A 352 -9.11 6.35 20.66
N ALA A 353 -8.41 5.66 21.57
CA ALA A 353 -8.84 5.51 22.97
C ALA A 353 -8.94 6.87 23.68
N ARG A 354 -7.99 7.79 23.41
CA ARG A 354 -8.04 9.16 23.92
C ARG A 354 -9.24 9.91 23.38
N ALA A 355 -9.49 9.88 22.07
CA ALA A 355 -10.60 10.56 21.43
C ALA A 355 -11.97 10.08 21.96
N LEU A 356 -12.07 8.79 22.32
CA LEU A 356 -13.28 8.18 22.91
C LEU A 356 -13.36 8.37 24.45
N GLY A 357 -12.39 9.04 25.09
CA GLY A 357 -12.32 9.19 26.54
C GLY A 357 -12.09 7.86 27.30
N ARG A 358 -11.56 6.84 26.62
CA ARG A 358 -11.30 5.49 27.15
C ARG A 358 -9.86 5.24 27.56
N LEU A 359 -8.94 6.20 27.33
CA LEU A 359 -7.52 6.05 27.63
C LEU A 359 -7.28 6.03 29.14
N GLN A 360 -6.67 4.95 29.61
CA GLN A 360 -6.20 4.79 30.98
C GLN A 360 -4.67 4.79 30.98
N PRO A 361 -3.99 5.76 31.64
CA PRO A 361 -2.52 5.83 31.62
C PRO A 361 -1.82 4.54 32.08
N GLN A 362 -2.43 3.80 33.00
CA GLN A 362 -1.89 2.54 33.54
C GLN A 362 -1.98 1.36 32.53
N GLN A 363 -2.72 1.52 31.45
CA GLN A 363 -2.91 0.51 30.39
C GLN A 363 -2.03 0.79 29.16
N VAL A 364 -1.22 1.85 29.20
CA VAL A 364 -0.31 2.16 28.09
C VAL A 364 0.91 1.23 28.17
N ASP A 365 1.08 0.41 27.12
CA ASP A 365 2.21 -0.49 27.01
C ASP A 365 3.47 0.24 26.55
N THR A 366 4.24 0.77 27.50
CA THR A 366 5.53 1.42 27.22
C THR A 366 6.64 0.42 26.91
N ALA A 367 6.49 -0.86 27.31
CA ALA A 367 7.48 -1.90 27.01
C ALA A 367 7.48 -2.26 25.52
N LEU A 368 6.30 -2.41 24.90
CA LEU A 368 6.18 -2.64 23.45
C LEU A 368 6.83 -1.50 22.66
N SER A 369 6.47 -0.26 22.97
CA SER A 369 7.02 0.90 22.24
C SER A 369 8.53 1.05 22.44
N ARG A 370 9.05 0.69 23.62
CA ARG A 370 10.50 0.65 23.90
C ARG A 370 11.19 -0.43 23.07
N ALA A 371 10.67 -1.65 23.06
CA ALA A 371 11.24 -2.77 22.31
C ALA A 371 11.30 -2.43 20.80
N ALA A 372 10.24 -1.82 20.25
CA ALA A 372 10.22 -1.38 18.87
C ALA A 372 11.27 -0.29 18.58
N ALA A 373 11.45 0.67 19.48
CA ALA A 373 12.46 1.74 19.34
C ALA A 373 13.89 1.21 19.45
N GLU A 374 14.13 0.24 20.35
CA GLU A 374 15.43 -0.42 20.51
C GLU A 374 15.79 -1.28 19.29
N ALA A 375 14.82 -1.97 18.70
CA ALA A 375 14.98 -2.74 17.47
C ALA A 375 15.19 -1.85 16.23
N ASN A 376 14.65 -0.63 16.24
CA ASN A 376 14.69 0.33 15.13
C ASN A 376 15.24 1.70 15.56
N PRO A 377 16.49 1.81 16.00
CA PRO A 377 17.02 3.01 16.65
C PRO A 377 17.18 4.23 15.75
N HIS A 378 17.03 4.05 14.43
CA HIS A 378 17.10 5.12 13.43
C HIS A 378 15.74 5.43 12.78
N ASP A 379 14.70 4.68 13.10
CA ASP A 379 13.34 4.92 12.61
C ASP A 379 12.66 6.01 13.46
N LEU A 380 12.38 7.16 12.83
CA LEU A 380 11.86 8.34 13.52
C LEU A 380 10.42 8.16 14.00
N ASP A 381 9.64 7.32 13.33
CA ASP A 381 8.26 7.07 13.74
C ASP A 381 8.20 6.17 14.98
N THR A 382 9.03 5.13 15.08
CA THR A 382 9.14 4.29 16.27
C THR A 382 9.62 5.08 17.48
N LEU A 383 10.63 5.93 17.30
CA LEU A 383 11.13 6.81 18.37
C LEU A 383 10.05 7.80 18.82
N PHE A 384 9.27 8.35 17.89
CA PHE A 384 8.16 9.25 18.23
C PHE A 384 7.05 8.52 18.99
N VAL A 385 6.70 7.31 18.56
CA VAL A 385 5.69 6.48 19.23
C VAL A 385 6.11 6.16 20.65
N HIS A 386 7.38 5.79 20.88
CA HIS A 386 7.90 5.53 22.23
C HIS A 386 7.84 6.77 23.12
N ALA A 387 8.32 7.93 22.64
CA ALA A 387 8.26 9.17 23.40
C ALA A 387 6.82 9.59 23.73
N SER A 388 5.90 9.42 22.78
CA SER A 388 4.47 9.70 22.97
C SER A 388 3.82 8.75 23.96
N ALA A 389 4.09 7.45 23.87
CA ALA A 389 3.57 6.44 24.81
C ALA A 389 4.00 6.70 26.25
N LEU A 390 5.26 7.06 26.48
CA LEU A 390 5.75 7.48 27.79
C LEU A 390 4.99 8.71 28.32
N GLY A 391 4.70 9.68 27.45
CA GLY A 391 3.89 10.85 27.80
C GLY A 391 2.48 10.48 28.26
N GLU A 392 1.80 9.57 27.52
CA GLU A 392 0.48 9.06 27.86
C GLU A 392 0.48 8.22 29.14
N ALA A 393 1.55 7.46 29.41
CA ALA A 393 1.76 6.73 30.65
C ALA A 393 2.08 7.66 31.86
N ARG A 394 2.20 8.97 31.60
CA ARG A 394 2.63 9.99 32.58
C ARG A 394 4.07 9.84 33.07
N GLU A 395 4.92 9.15 32.32
CA GLU A 395 6.36 9.04 32.58
C GLU A 395 7.10 10.24 31.95
N TYR A 396 6.71 11.46 32.35
CA TYR A 396 7.09 12.71 31.67
C TYR A 396 8.62 12.95 31.57
N PRO A 397 9.45 12.69 32.59
CA PRO A 397 10.90 12.83 32.45
C PRO A 397 11.47 11.90 31.37
N ALA A 398 11.06 10.62 31.37
CA ALA A 398 11.51 9.65 30.39
C ALA A 398 11.02 10.02 28.96
N ALA A 399 9.80 10.55 28.85
CA ALA A 399 9.27 11.05 27.58
C ALA A 399 10.10 12.22 27.02
N VAL A 400 10.53 13.15 27.86
CA VAL A 400 11.41 14.28 27.47
C VAL A 400 12.77 13.78 26.98
N ASP A 401 13.35 12.77 27.66
CA ASP A 401 14.61 12.14 27.23
C ASP A 401 14.45 11.43 25.87
N ALA A 402 13.35 10.70 25.69
CA ALA A 402 13.03 10.04 24.42
C ALA A 402 12.81 11.05 23.27
N TYR A 403 12.09 12.14 23.50
CA TYR A 403 11.98 13.22 22.52
C TYR A 403 13.32 13.90 22.22
N THR A 404 14.21 14.00 23.21
CA THR A 404 15.55 14.57 23.00
C THR A 404 16.38 13.68 22.08
N THR A 405 16.29 12.36 22.26
CA THR A 405 16.91 11.37 21.35
C THR A 405 16.33 11.49 19.93
N LEU A 406 15.01 11.56 19.81
CA LEU A 406 14.33 11.74 18.52
C LEU A 406 14.76 13.04 17.81
N ILE A 407 14.87 14.16 18.53
CA ILE A 407 15.34 15.44 17.98
C ILE A 407 16.76 15.29 17.41
N ALA A 408 17.66 14.60 18.12
CA ALA A 408 19.02 14.36 17.64
C ALA A 408 19.04 13.50 16.35
N GLN A 409 18.27 12.42 16.31
CA GLN A 409 18.17 11.56 15.13
C GLN A 409 17.52 12.28 13.93
N ALA A 410 16.42 13.00 14.15
CA ALA A 410 15.75 13.76 13.09
C ALA A 410 16.64 14.89 12.54
N ALA A 411 17.45 15.53 13.38
CA ALA A 411 18.44 16.51 12.92
C ALA A 411 19.54 15.87 12.06
N GLN A 412 20.02 14.69 12.43
CA GLN A 412 21.02 13.94 11.67
C GLN A 412 20.47 13.53 10.29
N GLN A 413 19.20 13.12 10.24
CA GLN A 413 18.52 12.71 9.00
C GLN A 413 17.97 13.89 8.18
N GLN A 414 18.07 15.13 8.70
CA GLN A 414 17.53 16.35 8.10
C GLN A 414 16.01 16.30 7.86
N ASP A 415 15.27 15.56 8.69
CA ASP A 415 13.81 15.49 8.63
C ASP A 415 13.18 16.64 9.43
N ALA A 416 12.82 17.70 8.71
CA ALA A 416 12.20 18.89 9.31
C ALA A 416 10.84 18.59 9.96
N GLN A 417 10.07 17.62 9.42
CA GLN A 417 8.76 17.27 9.96
C GLN A 417 8.86 16.50 11.26
N ALA A 418 9.78 15.54 11.34
CA ALA A 418 10.05 14.81 12.57
C ALA A 418 10.62 15.74 13.65
N LEU A 419 11.54 16.66 13.28
CA LEU A 419 12.05 17.70 14.20
C LEU A 419 10.92 18.55 14.77
N LYS A 420 10.01 19.02 13.94
CA LYS A 420 8.84 19.80 14.36
C LYS A 420 8.00 19.01 15.35
N ARG A 421 7.59 17.77 14.99
CA ARG A 421 6.75 16.92 15.86
C ARG A 421 7.43 16.66 17.22
N ALA A 422 8.71 16.35 17.20
CA ALA A 422 9.48 16.05 18.41
C ALA A 422 9.62 17.27 19.34
N ARG A 423 9.96 18.43 18.79
CA ARG A 423 10.05 19.67 19.56
C ARG A 423 8.71 20.10 20.13
N HIS A 424 7.61 19.97 19.35
CA HIS A 424 6.27 20.23 19.88
C HIS A 424 5.92 19.31 21.04
N GLY A 425 6.16 17.98 20.90
CA GLY A 425 5.91 17.01 21.97
C GLY A 425 6.70 17.31 23.23
N ARG A 426 8.02 17.54 23.09
CA ARG A 426 8.90 17.88 24.22
C ARG A 426 8.49 19.21 24.88
N GLY A 427 8.31 20.25 24.10
CA GLY A 427 7.91 21.58 24.58
C GLY A 427 6.57 21.54 25.30
N TYR A 428 5.60 20.76 24.81
CA TYR A 428 4.31 20.57 25.47
C TYR A 428 4.46 19.95 26.87
N LEU A 429 5.27 18.88 26.99
CA LEU A 429 5.53 18.23 28.28
C LEU A 429 6.24 19.16 29.26
N LEU A 430 7.25 19.90 28.80
CA LEU A 430 8.00 20.87 29.59
C LEU A 430 7.12 22.03 30.05
N LEU A 431 6.14 22.46 29.24
CA LEU A 431 5.26 23.56 29.60
C LEU A 431 4.20 23.16 30.62
N TYR A 432 3.55 22.03 30.45
CA TYR A 432 2.35 21.66 31.21
C TYR A 432 2.57 20.69 32.34
N TYR A 433 3.58 19.81 32.26
CA TYR A 433 3.80 18.74 33.23
C TYR A 433 5.14 18.82 33.98
N LEU A 434 6.14 19.41 33.35
CA LEU A 434 7.47 19.61 33.97
C LEU A 434 7.77 21.12 33.90
N PRO A 435 7.33 21.94 34.85
CA PRO A 435 7.17 23.39 34.71
C PRO A 435 8.47 24.13 34.33
N ASP A 436 8.99 23.84 33.12
CA ASP A 436 10.12 24.51 32.48
C ASP A 436 9.69 25.25 31.23
N ALA A 437 8.89 26.30 31.40
CA ALA A 437 8.43 27.14 30.31
C ALA A 437 9.58 27.80 29.53
N LYS A 438 10.79 27.92 30.12
CA LYS A 438 11.95 28.49 29.41
C LYS A 438 12.54 27.50 28.42
N ALA A 439 12.69 26.23 28.80
CA ALA A 439 13.12 25.19 27.86
C ALA A 439 12.05 24.93 26.77
N ALA A 440 10.77 24.89 27.16
CA ALA A 440 9.65 24.78 26.21
C ALA A 440 9.69 25.89 25.14
N LEU A 441 9.91 27.15 25.55
CA LEU A 441 10.01 28.28 24.62
C LEU A 441 11.14 28.10 23.61
N GLN A 442 12.29 27.53 24.02
CA GLN A 442 13.39 27.27 23.08
C GLN A 442 12.98 26.28 21.98
N ASP A 443 12.21 25.26 22.32
CA ASP A 443 11.71 24.30 21.35
C ASP A 443 10.76 24.94 20.33
N PHE A 444 9.79 25.72 20.79
CA PHE A 444 8.83 26.39 19.90
C PHE A 444 9.47 27.51 19.05
N LEU A 445 10.46 28.23 19.57
CA LEU A 445 11.24 29.18 18.79
C LEU A 445 12.13 28.49 17.74
N ALA A 446 12.61 27.28 18.02
CA ALA A 446 13.37 26.49 17.06
C ALA A 446 12.47 26.03 15.90
N VAL A 447 11.24 25.57 16.19
CA VAL A 447 10.25 25.21 15.17
C VAL A 447 9.93 26.39 14.25
N GLN A 448 9.76 27.59 14.80
CA GLN A 448 9.53 28.81 14.03
C GLN A 448 10.72 29.14 13.13
N ARG A 449 11.96 29.07 13.63
CA ARG A 449 13.18 29.34 12.86
C ARG A 449 13.35 28.40 11.68
N ASP A 450 12.86 27.16 11.80
CA ASP A 450 12.88 26.16 10.73
C ASP A 450 11.79 26.41 9.67
N GLY A 451 11.12 27.57 9.71
CA GLY A 451 10.17 28.03 8.68
C GLY A 451 8.74 27.50 8.86
N THR A 452 8.37 27.06 10.05
CA THR A 452 7.01 26.60 10.31
C THR A 452 6.18 27.73 10.92
N ASP A 453 5.18 28.19 10.16
CA ASP A 453 4.16 29.12 10.60
C ASP A 453 2.85 28.37 10.79
N ASP A 454 2.56 27.94 12.02
CA ASP A 454 1.26 27.35 12.38
C ASP A 454 0.74 27.93 13.70
N PHE A 455 -0.59 27.86 13.85
CA PHE A 455 -1.29 28.36 15.01
C PHE A 455 -0.72 27.84 16.33
N TYR A 456 -0.49 26.54 16.44
CA TYR A 456 -0.05 25.94 17.71
C TYR A 456 1.36 26.33 18.09
N THR A 457 2.25 26.55 17.14
CA THR A 457 3.61 27.05 17.40
C THR A 457 3.56 28.40 18.10
N TYR A 458 2.82 29.36 17.57
CA TYR A 458 2.69 30.69 18.18
C TYR A 458 1.85 30.67 19.47
N TYR A 459 0.80 29.86 19.52
CA TYR A 459 -0.02 29.67 20.71
C TYR A 459 0.83 29.21 21.91
N TYR A 460 1.70 28.21 21.72
CA TYR A 460 2.57 27.71 22.78
C TYR A 460 3.68 28.70 23.12
N GLN A 461 4.23 29.46 22.15
CA GLN A 461 5.16 30.55 22.45
C GLN A 461 4.49 31.62 23.34
N ALA A 462 3.28 32.03 22.98
CA ALA A 462 2.52 32.98 23.77
C ALA A 462 2.29 32.45 25.22
N ASN A 463 1.93 31.17 25.34
CA ASN A 463 1.72 30.53 26.64
C ASN A 463 3.01 30.46 27.46
N CYS A 464 4.16 30.11 26.86
CA CYS A 464 5.44 30.15 27.55
C CYS A 464 5.77 31.55 28.07
N HIS A 465 5.63 32.60 27.24
CA HIS A 465 5.85 33.98 27.66
C HIS A 465 4.86 34.38 28.77
N TYR A 466 3.59 33.98 28.66
CA TYR A 466 2.59 34.26 29.69
C TYR A 466 2.95 33.61 31.05
N VAL A 467 3.35 32.34 31.05
CA VAL A 467 3.78 31.61 32.27
C VAL A 467 5.03 32.26 32.87
N LEU A 468 5.96 32.71 32.03
CA LEU A 468 7.16 33.42 32.45
C LEU A 468 6.87 34.89 32.88
N LYS A 469 5.62 35.33 32.85
CA LYS A 469 5.15 36.70 33.17
C LYS A 469 5.74 37.78 32.23
N ASP A 470 6.27 37.38 31.08
CA ASP A 470 6.72 38.28 30.03
C ASP A 470 5.55 38.66 29.12
N TYR A 471 4.61 39.39 29.67
CA TYR A 471 3.37 39.78 28.99
C TYR A 471 3.60 40.61 27.72
N ARG A 472 4.75 41.35 27.65
CA ARG A 472 5.09 42.16 26.47
C ARG A 472 5.46 41.26 25.27
N SER A 473 6.21 40.21 25.51
CA SER A 473 6.60 39.24 24.47
C SER A 473 5.46 38.26 24.14
N ALA A 474 4.51 38.04 25.06
CA ALA A 474 3.36 37.18 24.83
C ALA A 474 2.41 37.77 23.78
N LEU A 475 2.18 39.12 23.77
CA LEU A 475 1.22 39.75 22.89
C LEU A 475 1.56 39.60 21.39
N PRO A 476 2.79 39.83 20.90
CA PRO A 476 3.13 39.56 19.51
C PRO A 476 2.92 38.11 19.09
N ALA A 477 3.18 37.16 19.99
CA ALA A 477 2.91 35.76 19.72
C ALA A 477 1.40 35.46 19.67
N CYS A 478 0.59 36.10 20.53
CA CYS A 478 -0.88 36.01 20.41
C CYS A 478 -1.39 36.61 19.08
N ASP A 479 -0.83 37.73 18.64
CA ASP A 479 -1.18 38.36 17.37
C ASP A 479 -0.85 37.45 16.18
N ALA A 480 0.33 36.81 16.19
CA ALA A 480 0.74 35.87 15.16
C ALA A 480 -0.17 34.60 15.14
N ALA A 481 -0.47 34.03 16.30
CA ALA A 481 -1.41 32.89 16.39
C ALA A 481 -2.80 33.28 15.88
N ARG A 482 -3.30 34.45 16.27
CA ARG A 482 -4.61 34.97 15.83
C ARG A 482 -4.70 35.21 14.34
N ALA A 483 -3.62 35.63 13.69
CA ALA A 483 -3.57 35.83 12.25
C ALA A 483 -3.73 34.53 11.45
N LEU A 484 -3.51 33.39 12.09
CA LEU A 484 -3.63 32.05 11.51
C LEU A 484 -4.96 31.34 11.85
N LEU A 485 -5.84 32.00 12.61
CA LEU A 485 -7.19 31.49 12.87
C LEU A 485 -8.07 31.66 11.64
N ASP A 486 -8.54 30.54 11.11
CA ASP A 486 -9.56 30.51 10.07
C ASP A 486 -10.87 29.86 10.57
N ASP A 487 -11.91 29.88 9.75
CA ASP A 487 -13.22 29.31 10.11
C ASP A 487 -13.15 27.81 10.35
N ALA A 488 -12.30 27.09 9.62
CA ALA A 488 -12.14 25.63 9.78
C ALA A 488 -11.52 25.31 11.14
N MET A 489 -10.52 26.07 11.57
CA MET A 489 -9.88 25.90 12.86
C MET A 489 -10.81 26.30 14.02
N LEU A 490 -11.57 27.38 13.87
CA LEU A 490 -12.56 27.82 14.85
C LEU A 490 -13.67 26.80 15.05
N GLN A 491 -14.03 26.03 14.01
CA GLN A 491 -14.98 24.92 14.10
C GLN A 491 -14.36 23.67 14.72
N ALA A 492 -13.10 23.37 14.36
CA ALA A 492 -12.43 22.15 14.82
C ALA A 492 -11.98 22.25 16.30
N ASP A 493 -11.45 23.40 16.72
CA ASP A 493 -10.92 23.64 18.08
C ASP A 493 -11.27 25.04 18.61
N PRO A 494 -12.55 25.33 18.88
CA PRO A 494 -12.95 26.61 19.46
C PRO A 494 -12.36 26.84 20.86
N GLY A 495 -12.01 25.76 21.57
CA GLY A 495 -11.43 25.81 22.91
C GLY A 495 -10.05 26.47 22.93
N SER A 496 -9.14 26.05 22.04
CA SER A 496 -7.79 26.65 21.94
C SER A 496 -7.86 28.11 21.48
N ALA A 497 -8.77 28.45 20.55
CA ALA A 497 -8.98 29.83 20.13
C ALA A 497 -9.50 30.70 21.30
N ALA A 498 -10.48 30.21 22.08
CA ALA A 498 -10.96 30.92 23.27
C ALA A 498 -9.85 31.12 24.31
N GLN A 499 -8.99 30.11 24.50
CA GLN A 499 -7.89 30.15 25.43
C GLN A 499 -6.80 31.16 24.99
N LEU A 500 -6.54 31.28 23.68
CA LEU A 500 -5.67 32.32 23.13
C LEU A 500 -6.17 33.72 23.49
N TYR A 501 -7.47 34.00 23.25
CA TYR A 501 -8.06 35.31 23.59
C TYR A 501 -8.06 35.57 25.10
N MET A 502 -8.30 34.57 25.93
CA MET A 502 -8.19 34.68 27.39
C MET A 502 -6.76 35.06 27.81
N MET A 503 -5.75 34.45 27.21
CA MET A 503 -4.34 34.73 27.49
C MET A 503 -3.96 36.15 27.04
N GLU A 504 -4.37 36.55 25.84
CA GLU A 504 -4.24 37.94 25.32
C GLU A 504 -4.87 38.96 26.31
N ALA A 505 -6.10 38.67 26.76
CA ALA A 505 -6.81 39.50 27.71
C ALA A 505 -6.07 39.67 29.04
N ASN A 506 -5.56 38.55 29.60
CA ASN A 506 -4.78 38.57 30.82
C ASN A 506 -3.44 39.34 30.66
N CYS A 507 -2.78 39.22 29.52
CA CYS A 507 -1.57 39.99 29.23
C CYS A 507 -1.88 41.50 29.21
N HIS A 508 -2.93 41.92 28.53
CA HIS A 508 -3.37 43.30 28.51
C HIS A 508 -3.77 43.80 29.90
N MET A 509 -4.47 43.00 30.70
CA MET A 509 -4.85 43.33 32.07
C MET A 509 -3.62 43.58 32.95
N ASN A 510 -2.61 42.69 32.88
CA ASN A 510 -1.38 42.84 33.65
C ASN A 510 -0.52 44.06 33.22
N LEU A 511 -0.64 44.46 31.97
CA LEU A 511 0.01 45.65 31.42
C LEU A 511 -0.81 46.96 31.65
N GLY A 512 -1.99 46.85 32.28
CA GLY A 512 -2.86 47.99 32.58
C GLY A 512 -3.64 48.50 31.36
N ALA A 513 -3.65 47.75 30.24
CA ALA A 513 -4.38 48.07 29.01
C ALA A 513 -5.82 47.52 29.08
N TYR A 514 -6.60 47.95 30.07
CA TYR A 514 -7.94 47.43 30.38
C TYR A 514 -8.93 47.43 29.22
N PRO A 515 -9.03 48.46 28.35
CA PRO A 515 -9.95 48.39 27.21
C PRO A 515 -9.66 47.23 26.26
N ALA A 516 -8.37 47.00 25.95
CA ALA A 516 -7.95 45.86 25.10
C ALA A 516 -8.21 44.52 25.80
N SER A 517 -7.95 44.46 27.12
CA SER A 517 -8.26 43.27 27.93
C SER A 517 -9.74 42.90 27.87
N LEU A 518 -10.64 43.88 28.05
CA LEU A 518 -12.08 43.63 27.99
C LEU A 518 -12.53 43.10 26.62
N ALA A 519 -12.05 43.71 25.53
CA ALA A 519 -12.35 43.27 24.18
C ALA A 519 -11.88 41.84 23.89
N ALA A 520 -10.71 41.45 24.40
CA ALA A 520 -10.20 40.08 24.26
C ALA A 520 -10.98 39.07 25.11
N PHE A 521 -11.37 39.40 26.34
CA PHE A 521 -12.24 38.54 27.15
C PHE A 521 -13.62 38.34 26.50
N GLU A 522 -14.21 39.38 25.91
CA GLU A 522 -15.50 39.26 25.20
C GLU A 522 -15.40 38.25 24.03
N ARG A 523 -14.30 38.30 23.26
CA ARG A 523 -14.06 37.32 22.19
C ARG A 523 -13.89 35.89 22.73
N SER A 524 -13.13 35.71 23.84
CA SER A 524 -12.96 34.41 24.49
C SER A 524 -14.30 33.82 24.93
N LEU A 525 -15.13 34.64 25.62
CA LEU A 525 -16.45 34.22 26.11
C LEU A 525 -17.45 33.95 24.98
N ALA A 526 -17.34 34.65 23.85
CA ALA A 526 -18.17 34.42 22.68
C ALA A 526 -17.87 33.04 22.02
N LEU A 527 -16.63 32.57 22.07
CA LEU A 527 -16.23 31.25 21.56
C LEU A 527 -16.52 30.14 22.55
N HIS A 528 -16.26 30.37 23.84
CA HIS A 528 -16.48 29.40 24.88
C HIS A 528 -16.81 30.09 26.22
N GLU A 529 -18.04 29.96 26.68
CA GLU A 529 -18.48 30.53 27.95
C GLU A 529 -17.85 29.74 29.11
N ARG A 530 -17.04 30.43 29.94
CA ARG A 530 -16.34 29.85 31.10
C ARG A 530 -16.47 30.77 32.31
N ALA A 531 -16.81 30.21 33.46
CA ALA A 531 -17.03 30.98 34.69
C ALA A 531 -15.74 31.73 35.16
N ASP A 532 -14.57 31.09 35.09
CA ASP A 532 -13.28 31.68 35.47
C ASP A 532 -12.87 32.85 34.53
N VAL A 533 -13.20 32.75 33.24
CA VAL A 533 -12.96 33.82 32.27
C VAL A 533 -13.92 35.00 32.54
N ARG A 534 -15.16 34.70 32.90
CA ARG A 534 -16.14 35.74 33.25
C ARG A 534 -15.74 36.46 34.54
N GLU A 535 -15.24 35.76 35.56
CA GLU A 535 -14.72 36.40 36.77
C GLU A 535 -13.54 37.33 36.44
N SER A 536 -12.61 36.91 35.59
CA SER A 536 -11.47 37.70 35.14
C SER A 536 -11.91 38.91 34.35
N TYR A 537 -12.97 38.79 33.50
CA TYR A 537 -13.57 39.91 32.79
C TYR A 537 -14.15 40.96 33.74
N GLU A 538 -14.93 40.54 34.75
CA GLU A 538 -15.49 41.47 35.74
C GLU A 538 -14.41 42.14 36.58
N LEU A 539 -13.35 41.44 36.92
CA LEU A 539 -12.18 42.02 37.58
C LEU A 539 -11.53 43.09 36.68
N ALA A 540 -11.30 42.81 35.41
CA ALA A 540 -10.76 43.79 34.44
C ALA A 540 -11.66 45.00 34.32
N ARG A 541 -12.98 44.82 34.31
CA ARG A 541 -13.99 45.88 34.27
C ARG A 541 -13.94 46.79 35.51
N GLN A 542 -13.80 46.20 36.70
CA GLN A 542 -13.63 46.92 37.97
C GLN A 542 -12.34 47.73 37.97
N LEU A 543 -11.24 47.15 37.46
CA LEU A 543 -9.95 47.83 37.36
C LEU A 543 -9.98 48.99 36.35
N ALA A 544 -10.68 48.82 35.24
CA ALA A 544 -10.89 49.86 34.23
C ALA A 544 -11.69 51.05 34.78
N ALA A 545 -12.66 50.79 35.67
CA ALA A 545 -13.51 51.81 36.28
C ALA A 545 -12.81 52.63 37.38
N LYS A 546 -11.69 52.12 37.92
CA LYS A 546 -10.94 52.85 38.98
C LYS A 546 -10.30 54.12 38.38
N PRO A 547 -10.56 55.31 38.97
CA PRO A 547 -9.95 56.56 38.45
C PRO A 547 -8.43 56.46 38.55
N LYS A 548 -7.72 56.71 37.43
CA LYS A 548 -6.27 56.86 37.46
C LYS A 548 -5.96 57.97 38.45
N LYS A 549 -5.36 57.68 39.64
CA LYS A 549 -4.84 58.70 40.53
C LYS A 549 -3.83 59.52 39.74
N ARG A 550 -4.22 60.74 39.34
CA ARG A 550 -3.29 61.73 38.79
C ARG A 550 -2.32 62.08 39.88
N LEU A 551 -1.10 61.57 39.83
CA LEU A 551 0.05 62.16 40.53
C LEU A 551 0.36 63.53 39.91
N PHE A 552 -0.57 64.48 40.08
CA PHE A 552 -0.28 65.89 39.86
C PHE A 552 -0.13 66.56 41.21
N GLY A 553 1.10 66.85 41.56
CA GLY A 553 1.37 67.69 42.68
C GLY A 553 2.58 67.30 43.50
N LEU A 554 3.76 67.50 42.96
CA LEU A 554 4.99 67.74 43.71
C LEU A 554 6.06 68.24 42.73
N PHE A 555 5.84 69.48 42.22
CA PHE A 555 6.89 70.44 41.83
C PHE A 555 6.18 71.77 41.60
N SER A 556 6.08 72.49 42.70
CA SER A 556 5.98 73.94 42.70
C SER A 556 7.05 74.44 43.66
#